data_5441a736ec9e5886295adefc4d203626
#
_entry.id   5441a736ec9e5886295adefc4d203626
#
_cell.length_a   1.000
_cell.length_b   1.000
_cell.length_c   1.000
_cell.angle_alpha   90.00
_cell.angle_beta   90.00
_cell.angle_gamma   90.00
#
_symmetry.space_group_name_H-M   'P 1'
#
loop_
_entity.id
_entity.type
_entity.pdbx_description
1 polymer ?
#
loop_
_entity_poly.entity_id
_entity_poly.type
_entity_poly.pdbx_seq_one_letter_code
_entity_poly.pdbx_strand_id
1 'polypeptide(L)'
;LFNVLTGIYAADAGELVFDGKRIDGFKPHRVAQHGIARTFQNIRLFSSMTALENVMVGRHLRTRTGVLGAVLRTIAEEQAIVQRAHELLDYCGLAARANDLARDLPYGDQRRLEIARALATEPLLLALDEPAAGMNATETAALKELLERIRADGITLLLIEHDMKLVMGLSHSVTVLDYGVKIAEGEPAAVQRDAKVIEAYLGGSVS
;
A
#
# COMPACT_ATOMS: atom_id res chain seq x y z
N LEU A 1 6.41 11.75 -5.74
CA LEU A 1 6.70 10.48 -6.41
C LEU A 1 5.43 9.63 -6.55
N PHE A 2 4.77 9.20 -5.44
CA PHE A 2 3.62 8.28 -5.48
C PHE A 2 2.44 8.78 -6.32
N ASN A 3 2.13 10.07 -6.31
CA ASN A 3 1.04 10.62 -7.12
C ASN A 3 1.30 10.47 -8.62
N VAL A 4 2.56 10.52 -9.04
CA VAL A 4 2.96 10.28 -10.45
C VAL A 4 2.90 8.78 -10.74
N LEU A 5 3.47 7.92 -9.88
CA LEU A 5 3.45 6.47 -10.05
C LEU A 5 2.03 5.89 -10.14
N THR A 6 1.08 6.49 -9.42
CA THR A 6 -0.30 6.02 -9.37
C THR A 6 -1.25 6.77 -10.32
N GLY A 7 -0.69 7.62 -11.22
CA GLY A 7 -1.46 8.28 -12.27
C GLY A 7 -2.39 9.40 -11.79
N ILE A 8 -2.18 9.92 -10.56
CA ILE A 8 -2.91 11.08 -10.04
C ILE A 8 -2.37 12.36 -10.68
N TYR A 9 -1.05 12.44 -10.88
CA TYR A 9 -0.37 13.52 -11.58
C TYR A 9 0.38 12.97 -12.78
N ALA A 10 0.40 13.73 -13.87
CA ALA A 10 1.25 13.42 -15.01
C ALA A 10 2.72 13.74 -14.66
N ALA A 11 3.66 12.96 -15.22
CA ALA A 11 5.07 13.32 -15.20
C ALA A 11 5.34 14.39 -16.25
N ASP A 12 6.14 15.41 -15.89
CA ASP A 12 6.55 16.44 -16.84
C ASP A 12 7.56 15.89 -17.85
N ALA A 13 8.38 14.92 -17.45
CA ALA A 13 9.36 14.23 -18.27
C ALA A 13 9.69 12.86 -17.72
N GLY A 14 10.34 12.03 -18.53
CA GLY A 14 10.77 10.68 -18.18
C GLY A 14 9.76 9.60 -18.59
N GLU A 15 10.02 8.37 -18.18
CA GLU A 15 9.22 7.20 -18.48
C GLU A 15 8.87 6.45 -17.21
N LEU A 16 7.65 5.92 -17.16
CA LEU A 16 7.21 4.97 -16.13
C LEU A 16 7.01 3.62 -16.80
N VAL A 17 7.86 2.66 -16.41
CA VAL A 17 7.75 1.27 -16.87
C VAL A 17 7.46 0.39 -15.67
N PHE A 18 6.39 -0.40 -15.74
CA PHE A 18 6.00 -1.37 -14.73
C PHE A 18 5.72 -2.71 -15.38
N ASP A 19 6.35 -3.77 -14.89
CA ASP A 19 6.24 -5.13 -15.42
C ASP A 19 6.42 -5.19 -16.96
N GLY A 20 7.47 -4.49 -17.47
CA GLY A 20 7.80 -4.40 -18.88
C GLY A 20 6.83 -3.56 -19.73
N LYS A 21 5.84 -2.92 -19.13
CA LYS A 21 4.87 -2.06 -19.83
C LYS A 21 5.04 -0.60 -19.45
N ARG A 22 4.97 0.26 -20.43
CA ARG A 22 4.93 1.70 -20.24
C ARG A 22 3.56 2.12 -19.70
N ILE A 23 3.52 2.79 -18.56
CA ILE A 23 2.31 3.18 -17.84
C ILE A 23 2.18 4.70 -17.63
N ASP A 24 3.11 5.51 -18.14
CA ASP A 24 3.02 6.96 -18.04
C ASP A 24 1.75 7.48 -18.73
N GLY A 25 1.08 8.42 -18.08
CA GLY A 25 -0.20 8.95 -18.55
C GLY A 25 -1.41 8.06 -18.30
N PHE A 26 -1.24 6.91 -17.65
CA PHE A 26 -2.38 6.08 -17.26
C PHE A 26 -3.16 6.75 -16.14
N LYS A 27 -4.49 6.65 -16.23
CA LYS A 27 -5.38 7.05 -15.13
C LYS A 27 -5.28 6.07 -13.96
N PRO A 28 -5.58 6.48 -12.71
CA PRO A 28 -5.42 5.65 -11.51
C PRO A 28 -6.05 4.27 -11.60
N HIS A 29 -7.26 4.15 -12.16
CA HIS A 29 -7.93 2.87 -12.32
C HIS A 29 -7.19 1.91 -13.27
N ARG A 30 -6.52 2.45 -14.31
CA ARG A 30 -5.69 1.65 -15.22
C ARG A 30 -4.41 1.20 -14.55
N VAL A 31 -3.77 2.08 -13.77
CA VAL A 31 -2.59 1.72 -12.98
C VAL A 31 -2.93 0.57 -12.02
N ALA A 32 -4.07 0.67 -11.33
CA ALA A 32 -4.54 -0.39 -10.44
C ALA A 32 -4.84 -1.71 -11.18
N GLN A 33 -5.43 -1.65 -12.38
CA GLN A 33 -5.65 -2.84 -13.23
C GLN A 33 -4.34 -3.51 -13.66
N HIS A 34 -3.24 -2.76 -13.78
CA HIS A 34 -1.92 -3.29 -14.09
C HIS A 34 -1.19 -3.87 -12.87
N GLY A 35 -1.80 -3.83 -11.69
CA GLY A 35 -1.28 -4.49 -10.50
C GLY A 35 -0.52 -3.56 -9.54
N ILE A 36 -0.72 -2.25 -9.60
CA ILE A 36 -0.20 -1.31 -8.61
C ILE A 36 -1.34 -0.89 -7.69
N ALA A 37 -1.29 -1.29 -6.41
CA ALA A 37 -2.17 -0.77 -5.37
C ALA A 37 -1.44 0.24 -4.50
N ARG A 38 -2.20 1.16 -3.88
CA ARG A 38 -1.65 2.19 -3.00
C ARG A 38 -2.52 2.38 -1.77
N THR A 39 -1.89 2.56 -0.61
CA THR A 39 -2.50 3.20 0.56
C THR A 39 -2.16 4.70 0.57
N PHE A 40 -2.84 5.46 1.40
CA PHE A 40 -2.64 6.90 1.51
C PHE A 40 -2.17 7.27 2.92
N GLN A 41 -1.41 8.35 3.04
CA GLN A 41 -1.00 8.89 4.34
C GLN A 41 -2.20 9.14 5.26
N ASN A 42 -3.24 9.78 4.75
CA ASN A 42 -4.53 9.87 5.43
C ASN A 42 -5.40 8.67 5.05
N ILE A 43 -5.87 7.92 6.02
CA ILE A 43 -6.73 6.76 5.82
C ILE A 43 -7.96 7.13 4.98
N ARG A 44 -8.18 6.41 3.89
CA ARG A 44 -9.30 6.63 2.95
C ARG A 44 -10.22 5.43 2.91
N LEU A 45 -10.83 5.10 4.04
CA LEU A 45 -11.85 4.08 4.13
C LEU A 45 -13.25 4.67 3.84
N PHE A 46 -14.15 3.82 3.41
CA PHE A 46 -15.58 4.12 3.38
C PHE A 46 -16.10 4.00 4.81
N SER A 47 -16.14 5.11 5.53
CA SER A 47 -16.36 5.18 6.97
C SER A 47 -17.72 4.63 7.42
N SER A 48 -18.74 4.70 6.57
CA SER A 48 -20.10 4.18 6.80
C SER A 48 -20.30 2.73 6.39
N MET A 49 -19.28 2.10 5.81
CA MET A 49 -19.27 0.68 5.45
C MET A 49 -18.56 -0.14 6.51
N THR A 50 -18.92 -1.41 6.62
CA THR A 50 -18.23 -2.39 7.46
C THR A 50 -16.81 -2.67 6.93
N ALA A 51 -15.98 -3.31 7.76
CA ALA A 51 -14.66 -3.77 7.34
C ALA A 51 -14.77 -4.71 6.13
N LEU A 52 -15.71 -5.65 6.17
CA LEU A 52 -15.97 -6.59 5.08
C LEU A 52 -16.33 -5.85 3.78
N GLU A 53 -17.29 -4.93 3.82
CA GLU A 53 -17.71 -4.16 2.65
C GLU A 53 -16.57 -3.32 2.05
N ASN A 54 -15.72 -2.73 2.90
CA ASN A 54 -14.53 -2.02 2.43
C ASN A 54 -13.61 -2.91 1.60
N VAL A 55 -13.34 -4.15 2.05
CA VAL A 55 -12.49 -5.09 1.32
C VAL A 55 -13.17 -5.56 0.04
N MET A 56 -14.49 -5.81 0.07
CA MET A 56 -15.26 -6.19 -1.12
C MET A 56 -15.20 -5.12 -2.22
N VAL A 57 -15.21 -3.82 -1.87
CA VAL A 57 -15.03 -2.73 -2.85
C VAL A 57 -13.70 -2.88 -3.59
N GLY A 58 -12.61 -3.22 -2.90
CA GLY A 58 -11.32 -3.48 -3.54
C GLY A 58 -11.39 -4.63 -4.56
N ARG A 59 -12.17 -5.66 -4.28
CA ARG A 59 -12.32 -6.83 -5.17
C ARG A 59 -13.04 -6.51 -6.48
N HIS A 60 -13.90 -5.49 -6.50
CA HIS A 60 -14.61 -5.09 -7.72
C HIS A 60 -13.69 -4.75 -8.91
N LEU A 61 -12.46 -4.34 -8.66
CA LEU A 61 -11.49 -4.07 -9.73
C LEU A 61 -11.14 -5.34 -10.54
N ARG A 62 -11.27 -6.52 -9.94
CA ARG A 62 -10.95 -7.83 -10.55
C ARG A 62 -12.18 -8.55 -11.10
N THR A 63 -13.38 -8.03 -10.90
CA THR A 63 -14.59 -8.61 -11.51
C THR A 63 -14.66 -8.22 -12.98
N ARG A 64 -14.90 -9.19 -13.85
CA ARG A 64 -14.93 -9.02 -15.32
C ARG A 64 -16.25 -8.42 -15.84
N THR A 65 -17.20 -8.16 -14.99
CA THR A 65 -18.55 -7.75 -15.36
C THR A 65 -18.64 -6.26 -15.63
N GLY A 66 -18.75 -5.89 -16.90
CA GLY A 66 -19.23 -4.57 -17.33
C GLY A 66 -20.67 -4.32 -16.88
N VAL A 67 -21.21 -3.13 -17.16
CA VAL A 67 -22.56 -2.69 -16.73
C VAL A 67 -23.67 -3.71 -17.03
N LEU A 68 -23.58 -4.45 -18.14
CA LEU A 68 -24.50 -5.54 -18.51
C LEU A 68 -24.36 -6.79 -17.63
N GLY A 69 -23.17 -7.08 -17.13
CA GLY A 69 -22.92 -8.21 -16.23
C GLY A 69 -23.33 -7.95 -14.78
N ALA A 70 -23.45 -6.69 -14.36
CA ALA A 70 -23.93 -6.34 -13.02
C ALA A 70 -25.38 -6.82 -12.78
N VAL A 71 -26.17 -6.93 -13.83
CA VAL A 71 -27.56 -7.42 -13.78
C VAL A 71 -27.62 -8.96 -13.74
N LEU A 72 -26.57 -9.64 -14.24
CA LEU A 72 -26.46 -11.10 -14.34
C LEU A 72 -25.44 -11.71 -13.36
N ARG A 73 -25.04 -10.97 -12.32
CA ARG A 73 -24.12 -11.47 -11.30
C ARG A 73 -24.65 -12.79 -10.74
N THR A 74 -23.90 -13.85 -10.95
CA THR A 74 -24.27 -15.14 -10.37
C THR A 74 -24.05 -15.08 -8.85
N ILE A 75 -24.93 -15.68 -8.08
CA ILE A 75 -24.80 -15.84 -6.62
C ILE A 75 -23.42 -16.39 -6.25
N ALA A 76 -22.86 -17.26 -7.10
CA ALA A 76 -21.54 -17.84 -6.91
C ALA A 76 -20.40 -16.80 -6.97
N GLU A 77 -20.47 -15.79 -7.87
CA GLU A 77 -19.46 -14.73 -7.96
C GLU A 77 -19.49 -13.83 -6.73
N GLU A 78 -20.68 -13.49 -6.26
CA GLU A 78 -20.85 -12.69 -5.06
C GLU A 78 -20.33 -13.43 -3.81
N GLN A 79 -20.66 -14.72 -3.67
CA GLN A 79 -20.12 -15.56 -2.60
C GLN A 79 -18.59 -15.65 -2.63
N ALA A 80 -17.99 -15.78 -3.80
CA ALA A 80 -16.53 -15.79 -3.95
C ALA A 80 -15.88 -14.46 -3.54
N ILE A 81 -16.52 -13.32 -3.82
CA ILE A 81 -16.06 -11.99 -3.38
C ILE A 81 -16.11 -11.90 -1.85
N VAL A 82 -17.22 -12.28 -1.25
CA VAL A 82 -17.40 -12.26 0.21
C VAL A 82 -16.39 -13.19 0.89
N GLN A 83 -16.23 -14.41 0.41
CA GLN A 83 -15.27 -15.36 0.96
C GLN A 83 -13.85 -14.80 0.88
N ARG A 84 -13.44 -14.28 -0.28
CA ARG A 84 -12.10 -13.69 -0.45
C ARG A 84 -11.89 -12.48 0.45
N ALA A 85 -12.92 -11.68 0.68
CA ALA A 85 -12.85 -10.56 1.61
C ALA A 85 -12.66 -11.03 3.06
N HIS A 86 -13.34 -12.09 3.50
CA HIS A 86 -13.10 -12.70 4.81
C HIS A 86 -11.69 -13.26 4.96
N GLU A 87 -11.16 -13.96 3.95
CA GLU A 87 -9.77 -14.46 3.95
C GLU A 87 -8.76 -13.32 4.11
N LEU A 88 -8.97 -12.20 3.43
CA LEU A 88 -8.09 -11.02 3.51
C LEU A 88 -8.21 -10.30 4.86
N LEU A 89 -9.41 -10.25 5.45
CA LEU A 89 -9.57 -9.73 6.81
C LEU A 89 -8.86 -10.62 7.82
N ASP A 90 -8.97 -11.93 7.70
CA ASP A 90 -8.24 -12.88 8.56
C ASP A 90 -6.74 -12.74 8.39
N TYR A 91 -6.26 -12.69 7.14
CA TYR A 91 -4.86 -12.45 6.80
C TYR A 91 -4.31 -11.17 7.44
N CYS A 92 -5.10 -10.10 7.51
CA CYS A 92 -4.73 -8.83 8.14
C CYS A 92 -5.02 -8.79 9.66
N GLY A 93 -5.51 -9.89 10.27
CA GLY A 93 -5.82 -9.97 11.69
C GLY A 93 -7.08 -9.18 12.09
N LEU A 94 -8.06 -9.07 11.17
CA LEU A 94 -9.30 -8.32 11.34
C LEU A 94 -10.56 -9.19 11.26
N ALA A 95 -10.43 -10.53 11.30
CA ALA A 95 -11.55 -11.45 11.14
C ALA A 95 -12.70 -11.17 12.13
N ALA A 96 -12.37 -10.90 13.40
CA ALA A 96 -13.36 -10.59 14.44
C ALA A 96 -14.06 -9.23 14.26
N ARG A 97 -13.53 -8.37 13.38
CA ARG A 97 -14.01 -7.01 13.10
C ARG A 97 -14.77 -6.89 11.77
N ALA A 98 -15.04 -8.00 11.10
CA ALA A 98 -15.60 -8.00 9.74
C ALA A 98 -16.90 -7.17 9.62
N ASN A 99 -17.75 -7.20 10.64
CA ASN A 99 -19.04 -6.50 10.68
C ASN A 99 -18.98 -5.12 11.36
N ASP A 100 -17.82 -4.71 11.92
CA ASP A 100 -17.68 -3.41 12.54
C ASP A 100 -17.60 -2.32 11.46
N LEU A 101 -18.20 -1.16 11.71
CA LEU A 101 -18.06 -0.02 10.79
C LEU A 101 -16.60 0.47 10.79
N ALA A 102 -16.09 0.80 9.62
CA ALA A 102 -14.70 1.22 9.47
C ALA A 102 -14.32 2.43 10.34
N ARG A 103 -15.27 3.36 10.56
CA ARG A 103 -15.06 4.54 11.44
C ARG A 103 -14.90 4.19 12.93
N ASP A 104 -15.45 3.05 13.35
CA ASP A 104 -15.47 2.65 14.76
C ASP A 104 -14.27 1.76 15.13
N LEU A 105 -13.42 1.43 14.14
CA LEU A 105 -12.20 0.68 14.35
C LEU A 105 -11.11 1.54 15.00
N PRO A 106 -10.26 0.97 15.87
CA PRO A 106 -9.02 1.61 16.30
C PRO A 106 -8.13 2.00 15.10
N TYR A 107 -7.29 3.01 15.27
CA TYR A 107 -6.48 3.55 14.17
C TYR A 107 -5.59 2.48 13.49
N GLY A 108 -4.92 1.64 14.28
CA GLY A 108 -4.11 0.54 13.75
C GLY A 108 -4.93 -0.47 12.94
N ASP A 109 -6.18 -0.73 13.35
CA ASP A 109 -7.09 -1.62 12.62
C ASP A 109 -7.57 -0.96 11.31
N GLN A 110 -7.81 0.34 11.31
CA GLN A 110 -8.15 1.08 10.09
C GLN A 110 -7.00 1.01 9.07
N ARG A 111 -5.74 1.12 9.51
CA ARG A 111 -4.56 0.95 8.63
C ARG A 111 -4.48 -0.46 8.06
N ARG A 112 -4.68 -1.49 8.89
CA ARG A 112 -4.70 -2.88 8.42
C ARG A 112 -5.86 -3.14 7.45
N LEU A 113 -7.01 -2.51 7.67
CA LEU A 113 -8.15 -2.58 6.77
C LEU A 113 -7.87 -1.91 5.41
N GLU A 114 -7.17 -0.77 5.39
CA GLU A 114 -6.75 -0.12 4.16
C GLU A 114 -5.81 -1.03 3.34
N ILE A 115 -4.89 -1.73 4.01
CA ILE A 115 -4.02 -2.73 3.39
C ILE A 115 -4.85 -3.91 2.87
N ALA A 116 -5.78 -4.46 3.65
CA ALA A 116 -6.65 -5.56 3.22
C ALA A 116 -7.45 -5.20 1.96
N ARG A 117 -8.00 -3.97 1.90
CA ARG A 117 -8.69 -3.46 0.71
C ARG A 117 -7.75 -3.33 -0.49
N ALA A 118 -6.51 -2.88 -0.28
CA ALA A 118 -5.51 -2.81 -1.34
C ALA A 118 -5.13 -4.21 -1.87
N LEU A 119 -4.93 -5.19 -0.97
CA LEU A 119 -4.66 -6.58 -1.33
C LEU A 119 -5.81 -7.25 -2.09
N ALA A 120 -7.05 -6.82 -1.87
CA ALA A 120 -8.21 -7.31 -2.60
C ALA A 120 -8.15 -7.02 -4.11
N THR A 121 -7.34 -6.06 -4.53
CA THR A 121 -7.06 -5.78 -5.94
C THR A 121 -6.04 -6.76 -6.55
N GLU A 122 -5.51 -7.73 -5.79
CA GLU A 122 -4.45 -8.66 -6.21
C GLU A 122 -3.26 -7.94 -6.85
N PRO A 123 -2.57 -7.07 -6.10
CA PRO A 123 -1.51 -6.26 -6.66
C PRO A 123 -0.21 -7.06 -6.83
N LEU A 124 0.59 -6.68 -7.84
CA LEU A 124 1.98 -7.09 -7.98
C LEU A 124 2.91 -6.18 -7.15
N LEU A 125 2.47 -4.92 -6.97
CA LEU A 125 3.18 -3.91 -6.18
C LEU A 125 2.19 -3.18 -5.27
N LEU A 126 2.51 -3.14 -3.99
CA LEU A 126 1.79 -2.37 -2.98
C LEU A 126 2.63 -1.17 -2.55
N ALA A 127 2.16 0.03 -2.88
CA ALA A 127 2.78 1.29 -2.50
C ALA A 127 2.17 1.80 -1.17
N LEU A 128 3.01 2.00 -0.17
CA LEU A 128 2.63 2.36 1.20
C LEU A 128 3.23 3.72 1.56
N ASP A 129 2.36 4.67 1.89
CA ASP A 129 2.72 6.05 2.20
C ASP A 129 2.63 6.27 3.71
N GLU A 130 3.77 6.28 4.40
CA GLU A 130 3.91 6.41 5.86
C GLU A 130 2.93 5.49 6.63
N PRO A 131 2.95 4.17 6.39
CA PRO A 131 1.93 3.27 6.96
C PRO A 131 2.00 3.16 8.48
N ALA A 132 3.15 3.44 9.11
CA ALA A 132 3.33 3.38 10.56
C ALA A 132 3.04 4.72 11.26
N ALA A 133 2.75 5.80 10.52
CA ALA A 133 2.50 7.11 11.11
C ALA A 133 1.33 7.07 12.11
N GLY A 134 1.56 7.54 13.32
CA GLY A 134 0.55 7.60 14.40
C GLY A 134 0.31 6.27 15.13
N MET A 135 1.05 5.21 14.80
CA MET A 135 0.98 3.93 15.49
C MET A 135 1.89 3.89 16.73
N ASN A 136 1.47 3.17 17.76
CA ASN A 136 2.33 2.83 18.88
C ASN A 136 3.30 1.69 18.51
N ALA A 137 4.26 1.39 19.39
CA ALA A 137 5.31 0.40 19.13
C ALA A 137 4.75 -1.03 18.86
N THR A 138 3.68 -1.41 19.55
CA THR A 138 3.04 -2.72 19.36
C THR A 138 2.32 -2.79 18.00
N GLU A 139 1.61 -1.75 17.63
CA GLU A 139 0.94 -1.64 16.33
C GLU A 139 1.94 -1.62 15.18
N THR A 140 3.06 -0.88 15.34
CA THR A 140 4.15 -0.85 14.35
C THR A 140 4.79 -2.23 14.17
N ALA A 141 5.01 -2.97 15.27
CA ALA A 141 5.53 -4.34 15.19
C ALA A 141 4.58 -5.27 14.44
N ALA A 142 3.29 -5.24 14.77
CA ALA A 142 2.27 -6.03 14.08
C ALA A 142 2.14 -5.65 12.59
N LEU A 143 2.25 -4.36 12.25
CA LEU A 143 2.28 -3.90 10.87
C LEU A 143 3.51 -4.44 10.14
N LYS A 144 4.69 -4.38 10.76
CA LYS A 144 5.92 -4.92 10.16
C LYS A 144 5.79 -6.41 9.84
N GLU A 145 5.27 -7.22 10.77
CA GLU A 145 5.02 -8.64 10.54
C GLU A 145 4.04 -8.88 9.39
N LEU A 146 3.00 -8.08 9.28
CA LEU A 146 2.05 -8.13 8.16
C LEU A 146 2.76 -7.83 6.84
N LEU A 147 3.58 -6.77 6.77
CA LEU A 147 4.31 -6.38 5.56
C LEU A 147 5.35 -7.44 5.16
N GLU A 148 6.03 -8.07 6.13
CA GLU A 148 6.95 -9.18 5.88
C GLU A 148 6.24 -10.38 5.27
N ARG A 149 5.03 -10.73 5.73
CA ARG A 149 4.21 -11.79 5.13
C ARG A 149 3.79 -11.44 3.72
N ILE A 150 3.28 -10.23 3.48
CA ILE A 150 2.88 -9.75 2.15
C ILE A 150 4.05 -9.87 1.17
N ARG A 151 5.26 -9.48 1.60
CA ARG A 151 6.47 -9.61 0.80
C ARG A 151 6.83 -11.09 0.54
N ALA A 152 6.72 -11.95 1.55
CA ALA A 152 7.00 -13.39 1.42
C ALA A 152 6.04 -14.07 0.44
N ASP A 153 4.80 -13.57 0.32
CA ASP A 153 3.82 -14.02 -0.67
C ASP A 153 4.10 -13.51 -2.10
N GLY A 154 5.22 -12.80 -2.32
CA GLY A 154 5.68 -12.36 -3.63
C GLY A 154 5.19 -11.00 -4.08
N ILE A 155 4.51 -10.24 -3.22
CA ILE A 155 4.09 -8.87 -3.53
C ILE A 155 5.26 -7.91 -3.29
N THR A 156 5.63 -7.13 -4.31
CA THR A 156 6.63 -6.08 -4.16
C THR A 156 6.09 -4.95 -3.29
N LEU A 157 6.85 -4.54 -2.28
CA LEU A 157 6.52 -3.39 -1.44
C LEU A 157 7.34 -2.17 -1.87
N LEU A 158 6.66 -1.05 -2.08
CA LEU A 158 7.28 0.27 -2.24
C LEU A 158 6.83 1.14 -1.06
N LEU A 159 7.78 1.47 -0.18
CA LEU A 159 7.52 2.13 1.09
C LEU A 159 8.10 3.54 1.09
N ILE A 160 7.31 4.55 1.45
CA ILE A 160 7.81 5.85 1.89
C ILE A 160 7.65 5.89 3.40
N GLU A 161 8.74 6.07 4.10
CA GLU A 161 8.78 6.12 5.56
C GLU A 161 9.92 6.99 6.06
N HIS A 162 9.74 7.52 7.25
CA HIS A 162 10.76 8.25 8.01
C HIS A 162 11.20 7.50 9.28
N ASP A 163 10.53 6.41 9.66
CA ASP A 163 10.99 5.49 10.68
C ASP A 163 12.13 4.61 10.13
N MET A 164 13.36 5.03 10.44
CA MET A 164 14.56 4.32 9.98
C MET A 164 14.62 2.87 10.45
N LYS A 165 14.04 2.52 11.62
CA LYS A 165 14.03 1.14 12.12
C LYS A 165 13.14 0.25 11.25
N LEU A 166 11.97 0.78 10.85
CA LEU A 166 11.07 0.06 9.95
C LEU A 166 11.71 -0.09 8.57
N VAL A 167 12.25 1.00 8.00
CA VAL A 167 12.90 0.98 6.68
C VAL A 167 14.06 -0.02 6.65
N MET A 168 15.00 0.09 7.61
CA MET A 168 16.18 -0.78 7.65
C MET A 168 15.84 -2.25 7.92
N GLY A 169 14.76 -2.51 8.66
CA GLY A 169 14.33 -3.88 8.98
C GLY A 169 13.50 -4.56 7.91
N LEU A 170 12.92 -3.82 6.97
CA LEU A 170 11.98 -4.35 5.97
C LEU A 170 12.52 -4.28 4.54
N SER A 171 13.31 -3.25 4.20
CA SER A 171 13.72 -2.97 2.83
C SER A 171 14.93 -3.80 2.40
N HIS A 172 14.94 -4.23 1.13
CA HIS A 172 16.13 -4.79 0.48
C HIS A 172 17.00 -3.70 -0.16
N SER A 173 16.37 -2.64 -0.63
CA SER A 173 17.02 -1.47 -1.22
C SER A 173 16.35 -0.20 -0.72
N VAL A 174 17.14 0.83 -0.47
CA VAL A 174 16.69 2.14 -0.01
C VAL A 174 17.17 3.19 -1.01
N THR A 175 16.25 4.03 -1.46
CA THR A 175 16.54 5.22 -2.26
C THR A 175 16.28 6.45 -1.40
N VAL A 176 17.30 7.28 -1.23
CA VAL A 176 17.19 8.52 -0.43
C VAL A 176 17.02 9.71 -1.37
N LEU A 177 15.98 10.50 -1.08
CA LEU A 177 15.67 11.72 -1.80
C LEU A 177 15.86 12.91 -0.85
N ASP A 178 16.58 13.92 -1.32
CA ASP A 178 16.70 15.22 -0.67
C ASP A 178 16.21 16.30 -1.63
N TYR A 179 15.21 17.09 -1.23
CA TYR A 179 14.51 18.05 -2.09
C TYR A 179 14.12 17.51 -3.46
N GLY A 180 13.73 16.23 -3.54
CA GLY A 180 13.32 15.56 -4.78
C GLY A 180 14.48 15.04 -5.63
N VAL A 181 15.73 15.24 -5.24
CA VAL A 181 16.93 14.73 -5.91
C VAL A 181 17.40 13.45 -5.23
N LYS A 182 17.68 12.40 -6.02
CA LYS A 182 18.27 11.17 -5.49
C LYS A 182 19.70 11.40 -5.06
N ILE A 183 19.98 11.27 -3.76
CA ILE A 183 21.32 11.46 -3.19
C ILE A 183 22.03 10.14 -2.88
N ALA A 184 21.30 9.06 -2.63
CA ALA A 184 21.84 7.72 -2.39
C ALA A 184 20.87 6.64 -2.84
N GLU A 185 21.41 5.45 -3.14
CA GLU A 185 20.63 4.23 -3.41
C GLU A 185 21.48 3.00 -3.13
N GLY A 186 20.90 1.99 -2.49
CA GLY A 186 21.59 0.74 -2.20
C GLY A 186 20.98 -0.05 -1.07
N GLU A 187 21.71 -1.04 -0.60
CA GLU A 187 21.33 -1.81 0.58
C GLU A 187 21.22 -0.92 1.83
N PRO A 188 20.28 -1.19 2.75
CA PRO A 188 20.04 -0.36 3.93
C PRO A 188 21.32 -0.03 4.72
N ALA A 189 22.18 -1.03 4.95
CA ALA A 189 23.42 -0.85 5.71
C ALA A 189 24.46 0.03 5.01
N ALA A 190 24.47 0.06 3.67
CA ALA A 190 25.33 0.93 2.89
C ALA A 190 24.81 2.38 2.90
N VAL A 191 23.51 2.56 2.68
CA VAL A 191 22.85 3.86 2.68
C VAL A 191 22.97 4.55 4.04
N GLN A 192 22.86 3.81 5.14
CA GLN A 192 23.01 4.35 6.50
C GLN A 192 24.41 4.94 6.77
N ARG A 193 25.42 4.49 6.03
CA ARG A 193 26.81 4.97 6.19
C ARG A 193 27.22 5.99 5.13
N ASP A 194 26.34 6.30 4.19
CA ASP A 194 26.63 7.27 3.15
C ASP A 194 26.76 8.67 3.75
N ALA A 195 27.87 9.34 3.43
CA ALA A 195 28.17 10.67 3.98
C ALA A 195 27.13 11.71 3.61
N LYS A 196 26.57 11.66 2.39
CA LYS A 196 25.53 12.58 1.92
C LYS A 196 24.22 12.37 2.68
N VAL A 197 23.89 11.11 3.00
CA VAL A 197 22.70 10.78 3.79
C VAL A 197 22.86 11.25 5.23
N ILE A 198 24.06 11.03 5.81
CA ILE A 198 24.37 11.52 7.16
C ILE A 198 24.28 13.05 7.22
N GLU A 199 24.84 13.75 6.25
CA GLU A 199 24.79 15.20 6.16
C GLU A 199 23.35 15.73 6.03
N ALA A 200 22.55 15.14 5.13
CA ALA A 200 21.18 15.58 4.87
C ALA A 200 20.22 15.32 6.03
N TYR A 201 20.39 14.21 6.77
CA TYR A 201 19.43 13.79 7.81
C TYR A 201 19.96 13.92 9.24
N LEU A 202 21.26 13.92 9.45
CA LEU A 202 21.90 13.99 10.78
C LEU A 202 22.79 15.25 10.95
N GLY A 203 23.19 15.89 9.87
CA GLY A 203 24.06 17.06 9.87
C GLY A 203 23.38 18.38 10.25
N GLY A 204 22.06 18.40 10.39
CA GLY A 204 21.27 19.58 10.80
C GLY A 204 21.23 19.88 12.31
N SER A 205 21.94 19.12 13.13
CA SER A 205 21.94 19.29 14.60
C SER A 205 23.28 19.75 15.19
N VAL A 206 24.15 20.35 14.37
CA VAL A 206 25.37 21.01 14.88
C VAL A 206 25.42 22.44 14.35
N SER A 207 24.65 23.33 14.98
CA SER A 207 24.86 24.80 15.00
C SER A 207 24.18 25.34 16.23
#